data_2b96e517f49cb0f789cec35510cda5df
#
_entry.id   2b96e517f49cb0f789cec35510cda5df
#
_cell.length_a   1.000
_cell.length_b   1.000
_cell.length_c   1.000
_cell.angle_alpha   90.00
_cell.angle_beta   90.00
_cell.angle_gamma   90.00
#
_symmetry.space_group_name_H-M   'P 1'
#
loop_
_entity.id
_entity.type
_entity.pdbx_description
1 polymer ?
#
loop_
_entity_poly.entity_id
_entity_poly.type
_entity_poly.pdbx_seq_one_letter_code
_entity_poly.pdbx_strand_id
1 'polypeptide(L)'
;MSRKVILYIAISLDGYIAKPNDDLDFLSIVEQEGEDYGYVDFVKSVDTVILGRKTYDWVMTRVSEFPHADKNSFIITRTARPSIGKTNFYTGKLTDLISSLKTKQGKDIFVDGGAEIVNELLKENLIDEFIISIIPILVGNGTKLFKDGRPEQILELVSTKQFDKGLTQLHYKRTDKLSS
;
A
#
# COMPACT_ATOMS: atom_id res chain seq x y z
N MET A 1 -12.08 -13.82 -12.88
CA MET A 1 -12.12 -13.28 -11.51
C MET A 1 -11.89 -11.77 -11.54
N SER A 2 -12.55 -11.03 -10.67
CA SER A 2 -12.30 -9.58 -10.56
C SER A 2 -10.90 -9.35 -9.96
N ARG A 3 -10.20 -8.34 -10.44
CA ARG A 3 -8.89 -7.91 -9.91
C ARG A 3 -9.05 -7.44 -8.47
N LYS A 4 -8.15 -7.85 -7.60
CA LYS A 4 -8.14 -7.44 -6.19
C LYS A 4 -7.34 -6.16 -6.01
N VAL A 5 -7.75 -5.35 -5.06
CA VAL A 5 -7.01 -4.19 -4.57
C VAL A 5 -6.32 -4.61 -3.28
N ILE A 6 -4.99 -4.65 -3.30
CA ILE A 6 -4.18 -5.20 -2.21
C ILE A 6 -3.29 -4.09 -1.63
N LEU A 7 -3.44 -3.85 -0.34
CA LEU A 7 -2.51 -3.02 0.43
C LEU A 7 -1.34 -3.90 0.89
N TYR A 8 -0.12 -3.53 0.51
CA TYR A 8 1.11 -4.16 1.00
C TYR A 8 1.98 -3.07 1.64
N ILE A 9 2.16 -3.10 2.96
CA ILE A 9 2.85 -2.01 3.67
C ILE A 9 3.47 -2.48 4.98
N ALA A 10 4.55 -1.82 5.40
CA ALA A 10 5.16 -2.00 6.71
C ALA A 10 4.73 -0.89 7.67
N ILE A 11 4.47 -1.28 8.93
CA ILE A 11 4.11 -0.36 10.01
C ILE A 11 4.89 -0.69 11.28
N SER A 12 5.04 0.29 12.17
CA SER A 12 5.43 0.03 13.56
C SER A 12 4.33 -0.73 14.30
N LEU A 13 4.66 -1.34 15.43
CA LEU A 13 3.67 -2.05 16.27
C LEU A 13 2.51 -1.14 16.71
N ASP A 14 2.78 0.16 16.92
CA ASP A 14 1.77 1.18 17.27
C ASP A 14 1.14 1.87 16.05
N GLY A 15 1.35 1.33 14.82
CA GLY A 15 0.57 1.67 13.63
C GLY A 15 1.09 2.83 12.79
N TYR A 16 2.34 3.25 12.93
CA TYR A 16 2.94 4.32 12.14
C TYR A 16 3.63 3.78 10.88
N ILE A 17 3.43 4.46 9.75
CA ILE A 17 4.13 4.17 8.48
C ILE A 17 5.37 5.04 8.30
N ALA A 18 5.48 6.14 9.03
CA ALA A 18 6.63 7.03 9.04
C ALA A 18 6.74 7.74 10.38
N LYS A 19 7.96 8.08 10.79
CA LYS A 19 8.23 9.05 11.85
C LYS A 19 7.94 10.47 11.37
N PRO A 20 8.02 11.50 12.24
CA PRO A 20 7.95 12.89 11.79
C PRO A 20 8.94 13.18 10.65
N ASN A 21 8.55 14.09 9.73
CA ASN A 21 9.32 14.47 8.54
C ASN A 21 9.52 13.34 7.52
N ASP A 22 8.57 12.39 7.45
CA ASP A 22 8.59 11.25 6.52
C ASP A 22 9.85 10.37 6.68
N ASP A 23 10.39 10.31 7.88
CA ASP A 23 11.54 9.49 8.20
C ASP A 23 11.13 8.01 8.34
N LEU A 24 11.84 7.14 7.63
CA LEU A 24 11.61 5.71 7.54
C LEU A 24 12.76 4.87 8.13
N ASP A 25 13.66 5.48 8.90
CA ASP A 25 14.86 4.79 9.41
C ASP A 25 14.53 3.54 10.26
N PHE A 26 13.36 3.50 10.90
CA PHE A 26 12.93 2.36 11.70
C PHE A 26 12.75 1.06 10.89
N LEU A 27 12.60 1.14 9.57
CA LEU A 27 12.53 -0.04 8.71
C LEU A 27 13.85 -0.80 8.69
N SER A 28 14.98 -0.13 8.94
CA SER A 28 16.31 -0.76 8.98
C SER A 28 16.47 -1.78 10.11
N ILE A 29 15.63 -1.71 11.15
CA ILE A 29 15.65 -2.68 12.27
C ILE A 29 15.52 -4.12 11.78
N VAL A 30 14.75 -4.33 10.73
CA VAL A 30 14.47 -5.65 10.15
C VAL A 30 15.23 -5.91 8.85
N GLU A 31 16.04 -4.98 8.36
CA GLU A 31 16.88 -5.23 7.17
C GLU A 31 17.81 -6.42 7.38
N GLN A 32 17.77 -7.35 6.44
CA GLN A 32 18.59 -8.56 6.43
C GLN A 32 18.98 -8.89 5.00
N GLU A 33 20.26 -9.14 4.79
CA GLU A 33 20.79 -9.52 3.48
C GLU A 33 20.11 -10.79 2.97
N GLY A 34 19.60 -10.72 1.74
CA GLY A 34 18.91 -11.85 1.08
C GLY A 34 17.45 -12.06 1.50
N GLU A 35 16.92 -11.27 2.43
CA GLU A 35 15.50 -11.35 2.84
C GLU A 35 14.70 -10.20 2.23
N ASP A 36 13.65 -10.52 1.48
CA ASP A 36 12.75 -9.54 0.85
C ASP A 36 11.32 -9.59 1.41
N TYR A 37 11.09 -10.43 2.42
CA TYR A 37 9.78 -10.60 3.08
C TYR A 37 8.64 -10.99 2.13
N GLY A 38 8.97 -11.59 0.96
CA GLY A 38 8.02 -11.98 -0.07
C GLY A 38 7.60 -10.84 -1.01
N TYR A 39 8.28 -9.69 -0.94
CA TYR A 39 7.95 -8.52 -1.76
C TYR A 39 8.14 -8.75 -3.25
N VAL A 40 9.22 -9.39 -3.66
CA VAL A 40 9.50 -9.68 -5.09
C VAL A 40 8.40 -10.54 -5.71
N ASP A 41 7.96 -11.59 -5.03
CA ASP A 41 6.89 -12.46 -5.52
C ASP A 41 5.53 -11.74 -5.51
N PHE A 42 5.27 -10.92 -4.50
CA PHE A 42 4.09 -10.06 -4.48
C PHE A 42 4.08 -9.10 -5.69
N VAL A 43 5.16 -8.40 -5.97
CA VAL A 43 5.27 -7.46 -7.09
C VAL A 43 5.06 -8.15 -8.44
N LYS A 44 5.47 -9.41 -8.61
CA LYS A 44 5.17 -10.21 -9.81
C LYS A 44 3.68 -10.56 -9.95
N SER A 45 2.93 -10.60 -8.86
CA SER A 45 1.50 -10.92 -8.85
C SER A 45 0.61 -9.76 -9.27
N VAL A 46 1.13 -8.54 -9.34
CA VAL A 46 0.41 -7.32 -9.68
C VAL A 46 0.91 -6.70 -10.99
N ASP A 47 0.05 -5.98 -11.70
CA ASP A 47 0.40 -5.24 -12.92
C ASP A 47 0.08 -3.74 -12.84
N THR A 48 -0.59 -3.33 -11.78
CA THR A 48 -1.02 -1.96 -11.56
C THR A 48 -0.63 -1.51 -10.17
N VAL A 49 -0.12 -0.29 -10.03
CA VAL A 49 0.28 0.31 -8.76
C VAL A 49 -0.43 1.65 -8.57
N ILE A 50 -0.91 1.90 -7.36
CA ILE A 50 -1.54 3.17 -6.96
C ILE A 50 -0.79 3.74 -5.78
N LEU A 51 -0.35 4.99 -5.89
CA LEU A 51 0.30 5.70 -4.79
C LEU A 51 0.04 7.22 -4.86
N GLY A 52 0.19 7.88 -3.72
CA GLY A 52 0.03 9.31 -3.63
C GLY A 52 1.25 10.07 -4.19
N ARG A 53 1.02 11.29 -4.70
CA ARG A 53 2.07 12.14 -5.26
C ARG A 53 3.22 12.40 -4.28
N LYS A 54 2.92 12.66 -3.00
CA LYS A 54 3.98 12.89 -2.00
C LYS A 54 4.91 11.69 -1.86
N THR A 55 4.36 10.48 -1.82
CA THR A 55 5.14 9.23 -1.78
C THR A 55 5.97 9.08 -3.06
N TYR A 56 5.37 9.31 -4.22
CA TYR A 56 6.09 9.28 -5.50
C TYR A 56 7.25 10.28 -5.54
N ASP A 57 6.98 11.55 -5.23
CA ASP A 57 8.00 12.61 -5.24
C ASP A 57 9.14 12.25 -4.25
N TRP A 58 8.82 11.71 -3.06
CA TRP A 58 9.79 11.25 -2.07
C TRP A 58 10.66 10.11 -2.60
N VAL A 59 10.08 9.11 -3.25
CA VAL A 59 10.81 8.00 -3.89
C VAL A 59 11.76 8.55 -4.95
N MET A 60 11.28 9.43 -5.82
CA MET A 60 12.08 10.00 -6.90
C MET A 60 13.24 10.89 -6.44
N THR A 61 13.28 11.31 -5.17
CA THR A 61 14.48 11.96 -4.60
C THR A 61 15.60 10.96 -4.27
N ARG A 62 15.34 9.65 -4.27
CA ARG A 62 16.26 8.59 -3.81
C ARG A 62 16.68 7.63 -4.90
N VAL A 63 15.96 7.60 -6.03
CA VAL A 63 16.21 6.69 -7.15
C VAL A 63 16.22 7.46 -8.46
N SER A 64 16.97 6.97 -9.43
CA SER A 64 17.03 7.54 -10.79
C SER A 64 15.85 7.12 -11.66
N GLU A 65 15.23 5.99 -11.36
CA GLU A 65 14.09 5.45 -12.08
C GLU A 65 13.04 4.95 -11.09
N PHE A 66 11.76 5.19 -11.41
CA PHE A 66 10.66 4.75 -10.56
C PHE A 66 10.62 3.21 -10.48
N PRO A 67 10.60 2.61 -9.26
CA PRO A 67 10.70 1.16 -9.07
C PRO A 67 9.61 0.35 -9.76
N HIS A 68 8.46 0.98 -10.08
CA HIS A 68 7.32 0.35 -10.76
C HIS A 68 7.11 0.90 -12.18
N ALA A 69 8.17 1.40 -12.85
CA ALA A 69 8.08 1.96 -14.19
C ALA A 69 7.64 0.92 -15.25
N ASP A 70 7.83 -0.37 -14.98
CA ASP A 70 7.37 -1.50 -15.80
C ASP A 70 5.85 -1.77 -15.70
N LYS A 71 5.16 -1.22 -14.69
CA LYS A 71 3.75 -1.44 -14.38
C LYS A 71 2.88 -0.23 -14.75
N ASN A 72 1.57 -0.46 -14.89
CA ASN A 72 0.62 0.64 -15.02
C ASN A 72 0.49 1.37 -13.67
N SER A 73 1.23 2.45 -13.50
CA SER A 73 1.29 3.20 -12.24
C SER A 73 0.41 4.43 -12.30
N PHE A 74 -0.41 4.62 -11.26
CA PHE A 74 -1.28 5.78 -11.09
C PHE A 74 -0.84 6.58 -9.87
N ILE A 75 -0.29 7.76 -10.14
CA ILE A 75 0.12 8.72 -9.12
C ILE A 75 -1.06 9.64 -8.84
N ILE A 76 -1.66 9.51 -7.67
CA ILE A 76 -2.83 10.31 -7.29
C ILE A 76 -2.39 11.71 -6.91
N THR A 77 -2.90 12.69 -7.63
CA THR A 77 -2.48 14.09 -7.49
C THR A 77 -3.65 15.05 -7.77
N ARG A 78 -3.58 16.26 -7.24
CA ARG A 78 -4.52 17.34 -7.57
C ARG A 78 -4.08 18.16 -8.78
N THR A 79 -2.82 18.04 -9.18
CA THR A 79 -2.24 18.80 -10.29
C THR A 79 -1.89 17.86 -11.43
N ALA A 80 -2.47 18.08 -12.60
CA ALA A 80 -2.16 17.30 -13.78
C ALA A 80 -0.68 17.43 -14.17
N ARG A 81 -0.08 16.30 -14.53
CA ARG A 81 1.28 16.19 -15.07
C ARG A 81 1.25 15.28 -16.29
N PRO A 82 2.14 15.48 -17.28
CA PRO A 82 2.30 14.53 -18.39
C PRO A 82 2.70 13.15 -17.87
N SER A 83 2.18 12.09 -18.50
CA SER A 83 2.60 10.70 -18.20
C SER A 83 4.06 10.48 -18.58
N ILE A 84 4.73 9.62 -17.83
CA ILE A 84 6.11 9.20 -18.08
C ILE A 84 6.09 7.67 -18.27
N GLY A 85 6.20 7.21 -19.51
CA GLY A 85 6.05 5.79 -19.83
C GLY A 85 4.67 5.27 -19.39
N LYS A 86 4.67 4.27 -18.51
CA LYS A 86 3.43 3.71 -17.92
C LYS A 86 2.99 4.39 -16.61
N THR A 87 3.71 5.42 -16.17
CA THR A 87 3.39 6.21 -14.98
C THR A 87 2.45 7.34 -15.35
N ASN A 88 1.23 7.31 -14.84
CA ASN A 88 0.15 8.25 -15.11
C ASN A 88 -0.12 9.10 -13.86
N PHE A 89 -0.28 10.43 -14.04
CA PHE A 89 -0.69 11.33 -12.97
C PHE A 89 -2.20 11.51 -13.02
N TYR A 90 -2.90 10.93 -12.05
CA TYR A 90 -4.36 10.84 -12.05
C TYR A 90 -4.97 11.88 -11.11
N THR A 91 -5.89 12.67 -11.63
CA THR A 91 -6.55 13.78 -10.89
C THR A 91 -8.03 13.53 -10.59
N GLY A 92 -8.56 12.39 -11.04
CA GLY A 92 -9.96 11.99 -10.81
C GLY A 92 -10.21 11.36 -9.43
N LYS A 93 -11.42 10.89 -9.22
CA LYS A 93 -11.81 10.19 -8.00
C LYS A 93 -11.22 8.77 -7.96
N LEU A 94 -10.75 8.35 -6.79
CA LEU A 94 -10.22 6.99 -6.59
C LEU A 94 -11.28 5.91 -6.85
N THR A 95 -12.53 6.16 -6.48
CA THR A 95 -13.67 5.26 -6.75
C THR A 95 -13.80 4.95 -8.24
N ASP A 96 -13.72 5.99 -9.09
CA ASP A 96 -13.87 5.85 -10.54
C ASP A 96 -12.67 5.09 -11.14
N LEU A 97 -11.46 5.39 -10.65
CA LEU A 97 -10.24 4.69 -11.04
C LEU A 97 -10.34 3.19 -10.72
N ILE A 98 -10.64 2.85 -9.47
CA ILE A 98 -10.77 1.45 -9.03
C ILE A 98 -11.84 0.72 -9.82
N SER A 99 -13.02 1.32 -9.99
CA SER A 99 -14.10 0.73 -10.78
C SER A 99 -13.65 0.45 -12.22
N SER A 100 -13.03 1.42 -12.87
CA SER A 100 -12.48 1.26 -14.22
C SER A 100 -11.41 0.17 -14.30
N LEU A 101 -10.53 0.08 -13.31
CA LEU A 101 -9.47 -0.94 -13.29
C LEU A 101 -10.03 -2.35 -13.07
N LYS A 102 -11.04 -2.50 -12.22
CA LYS A 102 -11.68 -3.79 -11.94
C LYS A 102 -12.48 -4.36 -13.12
N THR A 103 -12.91 -3.52 -14.08
CA THR A 103 -13.57 -3.99 -15.31
C THR A 103 -12.59 -4.50 -16.38
N LYS A 104 -11.31 -4.18 -16.25
CA LYS A 104 -10.28 -4.58 -17.21
C LYS A 104 -9.68 -5.92 -16.84
N GLN A 105 -9.24 -6.67 -17.85
CA GLN A 105 -8.42 -7.86 -17.64
C GLN A 105 -7.04 -7.47 -17.13
N GLY A 106 -6.46 -8.29 -16.26
CA GLY A 106 -5.13 -8.06 -15.73
C GLY A 106 -4.90 -8.79 -14.42
N LYS A 107 -3.72 -8.56 -13.83
CA LYS A 107 -3.35 -9.02 -12.50
C LYS A 107 -3.95 -8.08 -11.43
N ASP A 108 -3.65 -8.34 -10.18
CA ASP A 108 -4.13 -7.54 -9.07
C ASP A 108 -3.52 -6.13 -9.03
N ILE A 109 -4.10 -5.27 -8.20
CA ILE A 109 -3.78 -3.84 -8.06
C ILE A 109 -3.10 -3.64 -6.71
N PHE A 110 -1.87 -3.16 -6.73
CA PHE A 110 -1.08 -2.83 -5.54
C PHE A 110 -1.34 -1.40 -5.09
N VAL A 111 -1.74 -1.22 -3.85
CA VAL A 111 -1.77 0.08 -3.16
C VAL A 111 -0.48 0.21 -2.37
N ASP A 112 0.44 1.03 -2.86
CA ASP A 112 1.75 1.28 -2.24
C ASP A 112 1.67 2.35 -1.12
N GLY A 113 0.66 3.19 -1.14
CA GLY A 113 0.39 4.15 -0.09
C GLY A 113 0.41 5.60 -0.61
N GLY A 114 0.63 6.68 0.15
CA GLY A 114 0.68 6.76 1.61
C GLY A 114 -0.68 6.73 2.31
N ALA A 115 -0.64 7.16 3.57
CA ALA A 115 -1.81 7.04 4.45
C ALA A 115 -3.07 7.74 3.93
N GLU A 116 -2.97 8.87 3.25
CA GLU A 116 -4.14 9.56 2.70
C GLU A 116 -4.87 8.69 1.67
N ILE A 117 -4.13 8.10 0.72
CA ILE A 117 -4.68 7.21 -0.31
C ILE A 117 -5.30 5.98 0.32
N VAL A 118 -4.62 5.34 1.27
CA VAL A 118 -5.12 4.17 1.98
C VAL A 118 -6.44 4.50 2.69
N ASN A 119 -6.50 5.61 3.44
CA ASN A 119 -7.71 5.96 4.19
C ASN A 119 -8.86 6.41 3.28
N GLU A 120 -8.59 7.04 2.14
CA GLU A 120 -9.62 7.34 1.14
C GLU A 120 -10.23 6.06 0.55
N LEU A 121 -9.40 5.07 0.21
CA LEU A 121 -9.87 3.77 -0.26
C LEU A 121 -10.64 2.99 0.82
N LEU A 122 -10.21 3.08 2.09
CA LEU A 122 -10.90 2.44 3.21
C LEU A 122 -12.27 3.03 3.47
N LYS A 123 -12.47 4.33 3.31
CA LYS A 123 -13.79 4.98 3.46
C LYS A 123 -14.83 4.42 2.50
N GLU A 124 -14.39 4.01 1.32
CA GLU A 124 -15.25 3.48 0.26
C GLU A 124 -15.22 1.94 0.18
N ASN A 125 -14.63 1.25 1.18
CA ASN A 125 -14.48 -0.21 1.20
C ASN A 125 -13.81 -0.78 -0.06
N LEU A 126 -12.81 -0.10 -0.60
CA LEU A 126 -12.19 -0.45 -1.89
C LEU A 126 -10.94 -1.31 -1.77
N ILE A 127 -10.42 -1.57 -0.57
CA ILE A 127 -9.31 -2.50 -0.36
C ILE A 127 -9.88 -3.90 -0.09
N ASP A 128 -9.44 -4.87 -0.86
CA ASP A 128 -9.89 -6.26 -0.78
C ASP A 128 -8.99 -7.10 0.14
N GLU A 129 -7.67 -6.88 0.10
CA GLU A 129 -6.69 -7.62 0.91
C GLU A 129 -5.65 -6.70 1.53
N PHE A 130 -5.12 -7.13 2.67
CA PHE A 130 -4.17 -6.38 3.50
C PHE A 130 -2.98 -7.28 3.81
N ILE A 131 -1.80 -6.93 3.35
CA ILE A 131 -0.53 -7.57 3.73
C ILE A 131 0.25 -6.55 4.53
N ILE A 132 0.23 -6.71 5.85
CA ILE A 132 0.80 -5.75 6.80
C ILE A 132 2.01 -6.37 7.47
N SER A 133 3.18 -5.79 7.28
CA SER A 133 4.41 -6.17 7.98
C SER A 133 4.58 -5.30 9.22
N ILE A 134 4.60 -5.92 10.39
CA ILE A 134 4.77 -5.22 11.67
C ILE A 134 6.24 -5.26 12.07
N ILE A 135 6.82 -4.06 12.16
CA ILE A 135 8.20 -3.86 12.64
C ILE A 135 8.17 -3.81 14.17
N PRO A 136 9.09 -4.50 14.87
CA PRO A 136 9.09 -4.62 16.34
C PRO A 136 9.60 -3.33 17.02
N ILE A 137 8.85 -2.24 16.86
CA ILE A 137 9.14 -0.93 17.44
C ILE A 137 7.85 -0.19 17.79
N LEU A 138 7.89 0.62 18.82
CA LEU A 138 6.90 1.66 19.13
C LEU A 138 7.50 3.00 18.70
N VAL A 139 6.94 3.62 17.67
CA VAL A 139 7.43 4.89 17.12
C VAL A 139 6.91 6.09 17.94
N GLY A 140 5.68 6.01 18.44
CA GLY A 140 5.09 7.00 19.34
C GLY A 140 4.58 8.27 18.69
N ASN A 141 5.14 8.70 17.55
CA ASN A 141 4.73 9.90 16.82
C ASN A 141 5.05 9.76 15.32
N GLY A 142 4.28 10.43 14.47
CA GLY A 142 4.48 10.41 13.03
C GLY A 142 3.17 10.26 12.26
N THR A 143 3.24 9.57 11.12
CA THR A 143 2.08 9.31 10.25
C THR A 143 1.50 7.94 10.52
N LYS A 144 0.28 7.88 11.05
CA LYS A 144 -0.47 6.63 11.24
C LYS A 144 -1.00 6.11 9.91
N LEU A 145 -0.95 4.78 9.73
CA LEU A 145 -1.56 4.12 8.58
C LEU A 145 -3.09 4.26 8.64
N PHE A 146 -3.70 3.86 9.76
CA PHE A 146 -5.16 3.89 9.92
C PHE A 146 -5.59 5.14 10.68
N LYS A 147 -6.37 6.00 10.00
CA LYS A 147 -6.95 7.22 10.58
C LYS A 147 -8.38 6.95 11.05
N ASP A 148 -8.84 7.73 11.98
CA ASP A 148 -10.24 7.68 12.44
C ASP A 148 -11.22 8.16 11.35
N GLY A 149 -12.50 7.82 11.50
CA GLY A 149 -13.59 8.26 10.60
C GLY A 149 -13.77 7.39 9.35
N ARG A 150 -13.26 6.16 9.33
CA ARG A 150 -13.57 5.14 8.33
C ARG A 150 -14.67 4.18 8.83
N PRO A 151 -15.38 3.47 7.94
CA PRO A 151 -16.30 2.42 8.33
C PRO A 151 -15.61 1.27 9.07
N GLU A 152 -16.33 0.62 9.96
CA GLU A 152 -15.90 -0.65 10.53
C GLU A 152 -15.84 -1.72 9.45
N GLN A 153 -14.80 -2.54 9.45
CA GLN A 153 -14.63 -3.64 8.51
C GLN A 153 -14.17 -4.89 9.25
N ILE A 154 -14.85 -6.00 9.01
CA ILE A 154 -14.43 -7.31 9.50
C ILE A 154 -13.48 -7.94 8.50
N LEU A 155 -12.35 -8.42 9.00
CA LEU A 155 -11.31 -9.05 8.21
C LEU A 155 -11.19 -10.53 8.59
N GLU A 156 -10.96 -11.38 7.60
CA GLU A 156 -10.65 -12.80 7.77
C GLU A 156 -9.15 -13.01 7.61
N LEU A 157 -8.54 -13.69 8.56
CA LEU A 157 -7.13 -14.03 8.50
C LEU A 157 -6.87 -15.05 7.37
N VAL A 158 -5.96 -14.71 6.46
CA VAL A 158 -5.48 -15.60 5.40
C VAL A 158 -4.23 -16.34 5.85
N SER A 159 -3.23 -15.61 6.36
CA SER A 159 -1.99 -16.19 6.87
C SER A 159 -1.23 -15.23 7.79
N THR A 160 -0.38 -15.80 8.62
CA THR A 160 0.65 -15.09 9.38
C THR A 160 2.01 -15.70 9.08
N LYS A 161 3.02 -14.85 8.99
CA LYS A 161 4.42 -15.28 8.85
C LYS A 161 5.27 -14.55 9.89
N GLN A 162 6.20 -15.27 10.47
CA GLN A 162 7.22 -14.72 11.35
C GLN A 162 8.57 -14.83 10.65
N PHE A 163 9.36 -13.79 10.76
CA PHE A 163 10.68 -13.71 10.17
C PHE A 163 11.72 -13.44 11.26
N ASP A 164 12.97 -13.70 10.92
CA ASP A 164 14.09 -13.29 11.75
C ASP A 164 14.03 -11.79 12.04
N LYS A 165 14.72 -11.33 13.06
CA LYS A 165 14.68 -9.94 13.58
C LYS A 165 13.30 -9.45 14.05
N GLY A 166 12.32 -10.36 14.20
CA GLY A 166 11.05 -10.06 14.85
C GLY A 166 9.97 -9.42 13.96
N LEU A 167 10.18 -9.32 12.63
CA LEU A 167 9.11 -8.93 11.73
C LEU A 167 8.01 -9.97 11.73
N THR A 168 6.76 -9.52 11.87
CA THR A 168 5.56 -10.36 11.71
C THR A 168 4.72 -9.82 10.56
N GLN A 169 4.42 -10.65 9.58
CA GLN A 169 3.57 -10.27 8.46
C GLN A 169 2.19 -10.90 8.60
N LEU A 170 1.17 -10.07 8.54
CA LEU A 170 -0.24 -10.44 8.62
C LEU A 170 -0.88 -10.27 7.24
N HIS A 171 -1.56 -11.32 6.76
CA HIS A 171 -2.35 -11.24 5.54
C HIS A 171 -3.82 -11.46 5.89
N TYR A 172 -4.63 -10.46 5.63
CA TYR A 172 -6.08 -10.46 5.82
C TYR A 172 -6.81 -10.19 4.50
N LYS A 173 -8.02 -10.70 4.38
CA LYS A 173 -8.97 -10.31 3.34
C LYS A 173 -10.22 -9.69 3.98
N ARG A 174 -10.81 -8.72 3.30
CA ARG A 174 -12.10 -8.17 3.69
C ARG A 174 -13.19 -9.22 3.51
N THR A 175 -14.12 -9.29 4.45
CA THR A 175 -15.32 -10.11 4.32
C THR A 175 -16.51 -9.23 3.98
N ASP A 176 -17.38 -9.68 3.10
CA ASP A 176 -18.66 -9.02 2.79
C ASP A 176 -19.74 -9.34 3.85
N LYS A 177 -19.37 -10.05 4.91
CA LYS A 177 -20.30 -10.35 6.01
C LYS A 177 -20.47 -9.08 6.85
N LEU A 178 -21.61 -8.46 6.70
CA LEU A 178 -22.16 -7.57 7.72
C LEU A 178 -22.27 -8.39 9.01
N SER A 179 -21.70 -7.87 10.11
CA SER A 179 -21.93 -8.41 11.43
C SER A 179 -23.45 -8.43 11.67
N SER A 180 -23.99 -9.63 11.73
CA SER A 180 -25.37 -9.88 12.17
C SER A 180 -25.48 -9.59 13.67
#